data_de6ef1e86802418ed8cf250942cee8b1
#
_entry.id   de6ef1e86802418ed8cf250942cee8b1
#
_cell.length_a   1.000
_cell.length_b   1.000
_cell.length_c   1.000
_cell.angle_alpha   90.00
_cell.angle_beta   90.00
_cell.angle_gamma   90.00
#
_symmetry.space_group_name_H-M   'P 1'
#
loop_
_entity.id
_entity.type
_entity.pdbx_description
1 polymer ?
#
loop_
_entity_poly.entity_id
_entity_poly.type
_entity_poly.pdbx_seq_one_letter_code
_entity_poly.pdbx_strand_id
1 'polypeptide(L)'
;MNEFANLLSAFVKEKGVKIQPFARYCGYDRANMYKILKGQRNLPGREIVEKAAKYMHLLPSEEEKLWEAYEISAQGSDNYYRRKEVQKFFTEPILSSNVNITALTEGEPAKFCILNNESIPLRGGYEIDAALFRLIGEESRNKDGHLRLMIQPESNSLSSILSVHGNYACNTRIDHIVCLSSNPENVYRKKNYNLDCLRCVLPLYNYNYDYNTWYYYSKIPVQEKKFGLFPYMVLSSKYACVLTADMQKGYITAKPEILRIFEEIFEECLEESKPMIRRITDLDEQFEVTGKILKNKDQVQSFQMTPCLTPVLTEQIYEKYLKKELPGREKLIQTLCTYGEEIKRSDIQYVTSLEGIKRFLKTGIISEWPPELYDPLEMDDRIQLIKDLIFSDNGINIRILKKTVGNFDAEIYLCVSREYGILKFIVPEKQMQLHLMLEETGLLFSFFDFCENLSTEQMFSSSEEIESFLENWQLSEKVLF
;
A
#
# COMPACT_ATOMS: atom_id res chain seq x y z
N MET A 1 23.59 -23.20 -7.48
CA MET A 1 23.61 -22.62 -8.84
C MET A 1 22.51 -21.59 -8.86
N ASN A 2 22.72 -20.35 -9.31
CA ASN A 2 21.69 -19.31 -9.25
C ASN A 2 20.65 -19.52 -10.38
N GLU A 3 19.44 -18.98 -10.21
CA GLU A 3 18.33 -19.18 -11.15
C GLU A 3 18.65 -18.68 -12.56
N PHE A 4 19.34 -17.55 -12.67
CA PHE A 4 19.79 -17.01 -13.95
C PHE A 4 20.68 -17.97 -14.73
N ALA A 5 21.72 -18.54 -14.08
CA ALA A 5 22.62 -19.48 -14.73
C ALA A 5 21.89 -20.76 -15.19
N ASN A 6 20.93 -21.24 -14.40
CA ASN A 6 20.11 -22.41 -14.76
C ASN A 6 19.28 -22.14 -16.01
N LEU A 7 18.55 -21.03 -16.03
CA LEU A 7 17.65 -20.68 -17.12
C LEU A 7 18.43 -20.32 -18.40
N LEU A 8 19.51 -19.52 -18.26
CA LEU A 8 20.37 -19.19 -19.39
C LEU A 8 20.98 -20.46 -20.03
N SER A 9 21.44 -21.41 -19.21
CA SER A 9 21.95 -22.70 -19.71
C SER A 9 20.88 -23.53 -20.40
N ALA A 10 19.64 -23.50 -19.89
CA ALA A 10 18.53 -24.18 -20.54
C ALA A 10 18.24 -23.59 -21.93
N PHE A 11 18.18 -22.27 -22.08
CA PHE A 11 17.98 -21.59 -23.35
C PHE A 11 19.13 -21.83 -24.33
N VAL A 12 20.38 -21.78 -23.87
CA VAL A 12 21.56 -22.11 -24.72
C VAL A 12 21.46 -23.50 -25.28
N LYS A 13 21.01 -24.48 -24.49
CA LYS A 13 20.84 -25.88 -24.93
C LYS A 13 19.63 -26.04 -25.87
N GLU A 14 18.50 -25.46 -25.51
CA GLU A 14 17.24 -25.55 -26.27
C GLU A 14 17.35 -24.92 -27.67
N LYS A 15 17.94 -23.72 -27.74
CA LYS A 15 18.15 -22.99 -29.00
C LYS A 15 19.38 -23.46 -29.76
N GLY A 16 20.10 -24.50 -29.31
CA GLY A 16 21.26 -25.07 -30.00
C GLY A 16 22.45 -24.12 -30.18
N VAL A 17 22.63 -23.20 -29.25
CA VAL A 17 23.59 -22.07 -29.34
C VAL A 17 25.02 -22.56 -29.17
N LYS A 18 25.90 -22.21 -30.13
CA LYS A 18 27.35 -22.44 -30.00
C LYS A 18 27.97 -21.45 -29.02
N ILE A 19 28.56 -21.95 -27.93
CA ILE A 19 29.04 -21.13 -26.80
C ILE A 19 30.10 -20.11 -27.19
N GLN A 20 31.02 -20.44 -28.11
CA GLN A 20 32.13 -19.52 -28.43
C GLN A 20 31.65 -18.24 -29.16
N PRO A 21 30.81 -18.32 -30.21
CA PRO A 21 30.24 -17.12 -30.83
C PRO A 21 29.34 -16.31 -29.86
N PHE A 22 28.54 -17.01 -29.06
CA PHE A 22 27.68 -16.38 -28.06
C PHE A 22 28.48 -15.62 -27.00
N ALA A 23 29.53 -16.24 -26.45
CA ALA A 23 30.42 -15.59 -25.49
C ALA A 23 31.02 -14.30 -26.06
N ARG A 24 31.57 -14.38 -27.30
CA ARG A 24 32.13 -13.20 -27.98
C ARG A 24 31.09 -12.09 -28.16
N TYR A 25 29.87 -12.42 -28.55
CA TYR A 25 28.78 -11.46 -28.70
C TYR A 25 28.43 -10.78 -27.40
N CYS A 26 28.43 -11.52 -26.29
CA CYS A 26 28.18 -10.97 -24.95
C CYS A 26 29.38 -10.21 -24.34
N GLY A 27 30.55 -10.22 -25.00
CA GLY A 27 31.76 -9.58 -24.52
C GLY A 27 32.59 -10.41 -23.52
N TYR A 28 32.41 -11.73 -23.54
CA TYR A 28 33.14 -12.68 -22.68
C TYR A 28 34.00 -13.64 -23.50
N ASP A 29 35.06 -14.17 -22.89
CA ASP A 29 35.74 -15.33 -23.42
C ASP A 29 34.94 -16.62 -23.12
N ARG A 30 35.31 -17.69 -23.83
CA ARG A 30 34.63 -18.99 -23.73
C ARG A 30 34.67 -19.56 -22.32
N ALA A 31 35.80 -19.44 -21.61
CA ALA A 31 35.96 -20.00 -20.27
C ALA A 31 35.09 -19.25 -19.25
N ASN A 32 35.05 -17.92 -19.34
CA ASN A 32 34.20 -17.10 -18.50
C ASN A 32 32.71 -17.35 -18.76
N MET A 33 32.30 -17.52 -20.03
CA MET A 33 30.91 -17.87 -20.36
C MET A 33 30.50 -19.22 -19.75
N TYR A 34 31.40 -20.23 -19.81
CA TYR A 34 31.12 -21.51 -19.14
C TYR A 34 30.95 -21.36 -17.61
N LYS A 35 31.76 -20.50 -16.96
CA LYS A 35 31.60 -20.23 -15.53
C LYS A 35 30.29 -19.54 -15.22
N ILE A 36 29.83 -18.60 -16.06
CA ILE A 36 28.53 -17.94 -15.93
C ILE A 36 27.40 -18.98 -16.06
N LEU A 37 27.43 -19.79 -17.11
CA LEU A 37 26.43 -20.84 -17.35
C LEU A 37 26.37 -21.90 -16.24
N LYS A 38 27.49 -22.15 -15.55
CA LYS A 38 27.56 -23.06 -14.39
C LYS A 38 27.27 -22.37 -13.06
N GLY A 39 27.02 -21.06 -13.04
CA GLY A 39 26.83 -20.31 -11.80
C GLY A 39 28.07 -20.29 -10.89
N GLN A 40 29.25 -20.44 -11.45
CA GLN A 40 30.55 -20.47 -10.74
C GLN A 40 31.25 -19.12 -10.75
N ARG A 41 30.59 -18.08 -11.21
CA ARG A 41 31.07 -16.70 -11.24
C ARG A 41 30.01 -15.78 -10.62
N ASN A 42 30.46 -14.62 -10.14
CA ASN A 42 29.54 -13.55 -9.74
C ASN A 42 28.59 -13.20 -10.89
N LEU A 43 27.39 -12.80 -10.56
CA LEU A 43 26.37 -12.43 -11.54
C LEU A 43 26.96 -11.36 -12.50
N PRO A 44 26.87 -11.56 -13.82
CA PRO A 44 27.34 -10.57 -14.79
C PRO A 44 26.45 -9.31 -14.77
N GLY A 45 26.90 -8.23 -15.41
CA GLY A 45 26.09 -7.03 -15.57
C GLY A 45 24.78 -7.28 -16.31
N ARG A 46 23.78 -6.45 -16.09
CA ARG A 46 22.41 -6.56 -16.67
C ARG A 46 22.39 -6.69 -18.20
N GLU A 47 23.34 -6.06 -18.87
CA GLU A 47 23.49 -6.09 -20.33
C GLU A 47 23.57 -7.52 -20.93
N ILE A 48 23.96 -8.51 -20.13
CA ILE A 48 24.01 -9.89 -20.60
C ILE A 48 22.62 -10.43 -20.92
N VAL A 49 21.58 -9.99 -20.21
CA VAL A 49 20.19 -10.43 -20.44
C VAL A 49 19.73 -9.96 -21.81
N GLU A 50 19.91 -8.68 -22.11
CA GLU A 50 19.55 -8.08 -23.41
C GLU A 50 20.35 -8.72 -24.55
N LYS A 51 21.67 -8.86 -24.37
CA LYS A 51 22.52 -9.50 -25.37
C LYS A 51 22.16 -10.96 -25.61
N ALA A 52 21.82 -11.70 -24.54
CA ALA A 52 21.40 -13.08 -24.62
C ALA A 52 20.04 -13.21 -25.34
N ALA A 53 19.06 -12.38 -24.96
CA ALA A 53 17.74 -12.34 -25.58
C ALA A 53 17.85 -12.05 -27.09
N LYS A 54 18.62 -11.04 -27.45
CA LYS A 54 18.86 -10.67 -28.87
C LYS A 54 19.59 -11.73 -29.66
N TYR A 55 20.66 -12.31 -29.09
CA TYR A 55 21.45 -13.34 -29.78
C TYR A 55 20.67 -14.64 -30.00
N MET A 56 19.88 -15.05 -29.03
CA MET A 56 19.09 -16.27 -29.06
C MET A 56 17.70 -16.07 -29.69
N HIS A 57 17.35 -14.86 -30.12
CA HIS A 57 16.02 -14.53 -30.63
C HIS A 57 14.91 -15.00 -29.67
N LEU A 58 15.05 -14.68 -28.38
CA LEU A 58 14.05 -15.08 -27.38
C LEU A 58 12.70 -14.42 -27.67
N LEU A 59 11.64 -15.16 -27.42
CA LEU A 59 10.28 -14.60 -27.43
C LEU A 59 10.13 -13.63 -26.27
N PRO A 60 9.22 -12.65 -26.36
CA PRO A 60 8.99 -11.71 -25.24
C PRO A 60 8.77 -12.39 -23.89
N SER A 61 8.02 -13.48 -23.86
CA SER A 61 7.78 -14.27 -22.64
C SER A 61 9.00 -15.05 -22.14
N GLU A 62 9.94 -15.42 -23.01
CA GLU A 62 11.21 -16.07 -22.65
C GLU A 62 12.19 -15.01 -22.09
N GLU A 63 12.22 -13.85 -22.72
CA GLU A 63 13.03 -12.71 -22.25
C GLU A 63 12.58 -12.24 -20.88
N GLU A 64 11.27 -12.10 -20.64
CA GLU A 64 10.71 -11.76 -19.33
C GLU A 64 11.13 -12.76 -18.23
N LYS A 65 11.07 -14.06 -18.52
CA LYS A 65 11.54 -15.10 -17.61
C LYS A 65 13.04 -14.99 -17.32
N LEU A 66 13.84 -14.65 -18.35
CA LEU A 66 15.28 -14.50 -18.17
C LEU A 66 15.61 -13.28 -17.31
N TRP A 67 14.88 -12.19 -17.48
CA TRP A 67 14.95 -11.01 -16.61
C TRP A 67 14.54 -11.35 -15.18
N GLU A 68 13.44 -12.06 -14.99
CA GLU A 68 12.99 -12.48 -13.65
C GLU A 68 14.07 -13.32 -12.95
N ALA A 69 14.63 -14.32 -13.64
CA ALA A 69 15.68 -15.16 -13.09
C ALA A 69 16.96 -14.39 -12.77
N TYR A 70 17.27 -13.35 -13.56
CA TYR A 70 18.40 -12.45 -13.30
C TYR A 70 18.16 -11.63 -12.03
N GLU A 71 17.00 -10.99 -11.91
CA GLU A 71 16.65 -10.18 -10.74
C GLU A 71 16.61 -11.02 -9.45
N ILE A 72 16.02 -12.22 -9.49
CA ILE A 72 16.04 -13.15 -8.36
C ILE A 72 17.50 -13.49 -7.96
N SER A 73 18.37 -13.71 -8.96
CA SER A 73 19.77 -14.03 -8.69
C SER A 73 20.58 -12.84 -8.16
N ALA A 74 20.18 -11.62 -8.52
CA ALA A 74 20.84 -10.38 -8.12
C ALA A 74 20.46 -9.95 -6.68
N GLN A 75 19.18 -10.07 -6.36
CA GLN A 75 18.61 -9.54 -5.11
C GLN A 75 18.43 -10.61 -4.03
N GLY A 76 18.44 -11.89 -4.42
CA GLY A 76 17.95 -13.00 -3.61
C GLY A 76 16.44 -13.18 -3.76
N SER A 77 16.00 -14.43 -3.69
CA SER A 77 14.60 -14.82 -3.87
C SER A 77 13.63 -14.04 -2.97
N ASP A 78 13.95 -13.96 -1.68
CA ASP A 78 13.05 -13.37 -0.68
C ASP A 78 12.86 -11.87 -0.90
N ASN A 79 13.96 -11.14 -1.17
CA ASN A 79 13.92 -9.71 -1.46
C ASN A 79 13.17 -9.42 -2.76
N TYR A 80 13.42 -10.22 -3.81
CA TYR A 80 12.75 -10.07 -5.09
C TYR A 80 11.23 -10.21 -4.96
N TYR A 81 10.76 -11.30 -4.36
CA TYR A 81 9.31 -11.53 -4.23
C TYR A 81 8.66 -10.52 -3.29
N ARG A 82 9.31 -10.15 -2.18
CA ARG A 82 8.81 -9.09 -1.29
C ARG A 82 8.61 -7.77 -2.03
N ARG A 83 9.61 -7.31 -2.78
CA ARG A 83 9.55 -6.07 -3.58
C ARG A 83 8.52 -6.14 -4.70
N LYS A 84 8.40 -7.30 -5.35
CA LYS A 84 7.39 -7.54 -6.39
C LYS A 84 5.97 -7.47 -5.82
N GLU A 85 5.72 -8.00 -4.63
CA GLU A 85 4.41 -7.90 -3.98
C GLU A 85 4.11 -6.46 -3.52
N VAL A 86 5.10 -5.70 -3.05
CA VAL A 86 4.92 -4.27 -2.77
C VAL A 86 4.65 -3.49 -4.06
N GLN A 87 5.38 -3.76 -5.14
CA GLN A 87 5.08 -3.18 -6.45
C GLN A 87 3.64 -3.47 -6.88
N LYS A 88 3.21 -4.72 -6.75
CA LYS A 88 1.84 -5.14 -7.04
C LYS A 88 0.82 -4.43 -6.15
N PHE A 89 1.12 -4.21 -4.87
CA PHE A 89 0.29 -3.43 -3.97
C PHE A 89 0.02 -2.02 -4.52
N PHE A 90 1.02 -1.37 -5.11
CA PHE A 90 0.86 -0.06 -5.71
C PHE A 90 0.23 -0.07 -7.10
N THR A 91 0.22 -1.19 -7.83
CA THR A 91 -0.27 -1.28 -9.22
C THR A 91 -1.69 -1.82 -9.35
N GLU A 92 -2.20 -2.48 -8.34
CA GLU A 92 -3.57 -3.00 -8.34
C GLU A 92 -4.51 -2.06 -7.57
N PRO A 93 -5.77 -1.87 -8.04
CA PRO A 93 -6.72 -1.02 -7.34
C PRO A 93 -6.96 -1.55 -5.92
N ILE A 94 -6.71 -0.72 -4.91
CA ILE A 94 -6.85 -1.09 -3.50
C ILE A 94 -8.25 -0.78 -2.99
N LEU A 95 -8.82 0.35 -3.42
CA LEU A 95 -10.09 0.87 -2.90
C LEU A 95 -11.32 0.44 -3.70
N SER A 96 -11.15 -0.24 -4.82
CA SER A 96 -12.26 -0.76 -5.62
C SER A 96 -12.70 -2.12 -5.07
N SER A 97 -13.65 -2.13 -4.14
CA SER A 97 -14.38 -3.34 -3.81
C SER A 97 -15.40 -3.65 -4.90
N ASN A 98 -15.03 -4.41 -5.91
CA ASN A 98 -15.99 -5.08 -6.78
C ASN A 98 -16.69 -6.19 -5.98
N VAL A 99 -17.55 -5.77 -5.06
CA VAL A 99 -18.37 -6.70 -4.29
C VAL A 99 -19.52 -7.14 -5.20
N ASN A 100 -19.51 -8.38 -5.64
CA ASN A 100 -20.68 -9.03 -6.22
C ASN A 100 -21.75 -9.22 -5.13
N ILE A 101 -22.53 -8.19 -4.90
CA ILE A 101 -23.60 -8.13 -3.87
C ILE A 101 -24.78 -9.05 -4.23
N THR A 102 -24.89 -9.50 -5.47
CA THR A 102 -26.02 -10.27 -6.01
C THR A 102 -26.36 -11.53 -5.22
N ALA A 103 -25.39 -12.16 -4.57
CA ALA A 103 -25.65 -13.40 -3.82
C ALA A 103 -26.33 -13.17 -2.45
N LEU A 104 -26.17 -11.98 -1.84
CA LEU A 104 -26.72 -11.68 -0.50
C LEU A 104 -28.07 -10.95 -0.55
N THR A 105 -28.41 -10.31 -1.70
CA THR A 105 -29.64 -9.51 -1.84
C THR A 105 -30.81 -10.26 -2.51
N GLU A 106 -30.55 -11.35 -3.23
CA GLU A 106 -31.59 -12.12 -3.98
C GLU A 106 -32.22 -13.26 -3.18
N GLY A 107 -31.62 -13.64 -2.02
CA GLY A 107 -32.29 -14.57 -1.10
C GLY A 107 -33.14 -13.79 -0.08
N GLU A 108 -34.40 -14.19 0.15
CA GLU A 108 -35.10 -13.75 1.36
C GLU A 108 -34.13 -13.94 2.54
N PRO A 109 -33.85 -12.89 3.35
CA PRO A 109 -32.98 -13.06 4.53
C PRO A 109 -33.64 -14.18 5.33
N ALA A 110 -32.97 -15.32 5.40
CA ALA A 110 -33.43 -16.45 6.19
C ALA A 110 -33.92 -15.86 7.50
N LYS A 111 -35.14 -16.24 7.94
CA LYS A 111 -35.79 -15.73 9.14
C LYS A 111 -34.95 -16.12 10.35
N PHE A 112 -33.75 -15.57 10.45
CA PHE A 112 -32.93 -15.66 11.63
C PHE A 112 -33.54 -14.74 12.70
N CYS A 113 -34.60 -15.20 13.33
CA CYS A 113 -35.11 -14.53 14.50
C CYS A 113 -34.41 -15.14 15.71
N ILE A 114 -33.31 -14.51 16.14
CA ILE A 114 -32.71 -14.86 17.42
C ILE A 114 -33.59 -14.25 18.48
N LEU A 115 -34.37 -15.07 19.14
CA LEU A 115 -35.13 -14.63 20.29
C LEU A 115 -34.18 -14.37 21.46
N ASN A 116 -34.51 -13.44 22.32
CA ASN A 116 -33.72 -13.15 23.52
C ASN A 116 -33.40 -14.43 24.30
N ASN A 117 -32.14 -14.60 24.68
CA ASN A 117 -31.63 -15.77 25.41
C ASN A 117 -31.50 -17.10 24.64
N GLU A 118 -31.45 -17.08 23.32
CA GLU A 118 -31.24 -18.29 22.53
C GLU A 118 -29.79 -18.38 22.01
N SER A 119 -29.38 -19.60 21.70
CA SER A 119 -28.16 -19.90 20.96
C SER A 119 -28.50 -20.77 19.76
N ILE A 120 -28.07 -20.35 18.57
CA ILE A 120 -28.41 -21.00 17.30
C ILE A 120 -27.13 -21.56 16.68
N PRO A 121 -27.02 -22.88 16.43
CA PRO A 121 -25.92 -23.44 15.68
C PRO A 121 -25.99 -23.01 14.22
N LEU A 122 -24.82 -22.73 13.63
CA LEU A 122 -24.63 -22.33 12.25
C LEU A 122 -23.90 -23.43 11.48
N ARG A 123 -24.38 -23.76 10.28
CA ARG A 123 -23.80 -24.80 9.42
C ARG A 123 -23.73 -24.35 7.98
N GLY A 124 -22.52 -24.36 7.43
CA GLY A 124 -22.23 -23.91 6.07
C GLY A 124 -22.11 -22.38 5.94
N GLY A 125 -21.43 -21.95 4.88
CA GLY A 125 -21.14 -20.53 4.66
C GLY A 125 -22.41 -19.66 4.55
N TYR A 126 -23.48 -20.16 3.95
CA TYR A 126 -24.72 -19.39 3.78
C TYR A 126 -25.38 -18.97 5.11
N GLU A 127 -25.49 -19.90 6.08
CA GLU A 127 -26.07 -19.58 7.39
C GLU A 127 -25.17 -18.61 8.16
N ILE A 128 -23.84 -18.78 8.05
CA ILE A 128 -22.85 -17.90 8.67
C ILE A 128 -22.94 -16.50 8.08
N ASP A 129 -22.92 -16.39 6.76
CA ASP A 129 -23.00 -15.10 6.07
C ASP A 129 -24.32 -14.36 6.40
N ALA A 130 -25.43 -15.09 6.47
CA ALA A 130 -26.72 -14.53 6.86
C ALA A 130 -26.73 -14.03 8.32
N ALA A 131 -26.12 -14.78 9.24
CA ALA A 131 -25.99 -14.40 10.64
C ALA A 131 -25.10 -13.16 10.80
N LEU A 132 -23.94 -13.13 10.13
CA LEU A 132 -23.00 -11.99 10.13
C LEU A 132 -23.65 -10.75 9.49
N PHE A 133 -24.32 -10.91 8.34
CA PHE A 133 -25.01 -9.83 7.66
C PHE A 133 -26.03 -9.14 8.58
N ARG A 134 -26.79 -9.94 9.30
CA ARG A 134 -27.79 -9.41 10.25
C ARG A 134 -27.12 -8.75 11.46
N LEU A 135 -26.17 -9.42 12.12
CA LEU A 135 -25.45 -8.91 13.29
C LEU A 135 -24.80 -7.56 12.97
N ILE A 136 -24.02 -7.51 11.90
CA ILE A 136 -23.30 -6.30 11.47
C ILE A 136 -24.30 -5.22 11.05
N GLY A 137 -25.36 -5.58 10.32
CA GLY A 137 -26.35 -4.63 9.86
C GLY A 137 -27.18 -4.01 10.98
N GLU A 138 -27.53 -4.76 12.03
CA GLU A 138 -28.21 -4.22 13.20
C GLU A 138 -27.30 -3.26 13.98
N GLU A 139 -26.05 -3.66 14.20
CA GLU A 139 -25.10 -2.85 14.95
C GLU A 139 -24.68 -1.58 14.20
N SER A 140 -24.54 -1.66 12.87
CA SER A 140 -24.19 -0.49 12.03
C SER A 140 -25.23 0.62 12.03
N ARG A 141 -26.50 0.30 12.35
CA ARG A 141 -27.60 1.29 12.49
C ARG A 141 -27.72 1.85 13.89
N ASN A 142 -26.99 1.30 14.86
CA ASN A 142 -26.97 1.80 16.23
C ASN A 142 -26.03 3.01 16.33
N LYS A 143 -26.49 4.12 16.93
CA LYS A 143 -25.67 5.35 17.08
C LYS A 143 -24.42 5.13 17.93
N ASP A 144 -24.50 4.23 18.90
CA ASP A 144 -23.37 3.87 19.77
C ASP A 144 -22.89 2.44 19.42
N GLY A 145 -23.04 2.04 18.15
CA GLY A 145 -22.67 0.71 17.70
C GLY A 145 -21.18 0.41 17.84
N HIS A 146 -20.87 -0.78 18.36
CA HIS A 146 -19.51 -1.24 18.51
C HIS A 146 -19.38 -2.70 18.07
N LEU A 147 -18.68 -2.92 16.97
CA LEU A 147 -18.32 -4.23 16.47
C LEU A 147 -16.90 -4.60 16.93
N ARG A 148 -16.76 -5.77 17.53
CA ARG A 148 -15.49 -6.34 17.92
C ARG A 148 -15.23 -7.57 17.07
N LEU A 149 -14.18 -7.55 16.27
CA LEU A 149 -13.87 -8.55 15.27
C LEU A 149 -12.53 -9.22 15.59
N MET A 150 -12.53 -10.52 15.79
CA MET A 150 -11.33 -11.34 15.82
C MET A 150 -11.46 -12.39 14.72
N ILE A 151 -11.10 -12.03 13.50
CA ILE A 151 -11.28 -12.83 12.30
C ILE A 151 -10.27 -12.41 11.25
N GLN A 152 -9.83 -13.32 10.40
CA GLN A 152 -8.87 -12.96 9.37
C GLN A 152 -9.54 -12.20 8.21
N PRO A 153 -8.87 -11.14 7.69
CA PRO A 153 -9.48 -10.22 6.72
C PRO A 153 -9.64 -10.81 5.31
N GLU A 154 -8.97 -11.94 4.99
CA GLU A 154 -9.14 -12.62 3.70
C GLU A 154 -10.53 -13.28 3.53
N SER A 155 -11.38 -13.24 4.54
CA SER A 155 -12.76 -13.65 4.39
C SER A 155 -13.52 -12.68 3.46
N ASN A 156 -13.71 -13.09 2.22
CA ASN A 156 -14.42 -12.27 1.22
C ASN A 156 -15.84 -11.91 1.66
N SER A 157 -16.52 -12.79 2.40
CA SER A 157 -17.86 -12.54 2.92
C SER A 157 -17.87 -11.39 3.91
N LEU A 158 -16.94 -11.37 4.88
CA LEU A 158 -16.89 -10.32 5.91
C LEU A 158 -16.65 -8.93 5.31
N SER A 159 -15.65 -8.81 4.46
CA SER A 159 -15.33 -7.53 3.78
C SER A 159 -16.52 -7.04 2.96
N SER A 160 -17.21 -7.94 2.26
CA SER A 160 -18.41 -7.65 1.48
C SER A 160 -19.55 -7.16 2.36
N ILE A 161 -19.82 -7.85 3.47
CA ILE A 161 -20.88 -7.49 4.42
C ILE A 161 -20.60 -6.12 5.05
N LEU A 162 -19.36 -5.87 5.50
CA LEU A 162 -18.95 -4.58 6.04
C LEU A 162 -19.08 -3.45 5.00
N SER A 163 -18.74 -3.72 3.74
CA SER A 163 -18.87 -2.75 2.65
C SER A 163 -20.33 -2.36 2.39
N VAL A 164 -21.23 -3.33 2.38
CA VAL A 164 -22.68 -3.08 2.18
C VAL A 164 -23.24 -2.20 3.29
N HIS A 165 -22.95 -2.52 4.55
CA HIS A 165 -23.49 -1.78 5.68
C HIS A 165 -22.75 -0.46 5.95
N GLY A 166 -21.48 -0.36 5.56
CA GLY A 166 -20.63 0.81 5.81
C GLY A 166 -21.12 2.10 5.16
N ASN A 167 -21.87 2.02 4.06
CA ASN A 167 -22.46 3.21 3.43
C ASN A 167 -23.60 3.82 4.27
N TYR A 168 -24.21 3.04 5.14
CA TYR A 168 -25.35 3.42 5.98
C TYR A 168 -25.01 3.40 7.47
N ALA A 169 -23.76 3.15 7.82
CA ALA A 169 -23.30 3.08 9.21
C ALA A 169 -23.43 4.44 9.90
N CYS A 170 -23.82 4.42 11.17
CA CYS A 170 -23.94 5.59 12.02
C CYS A 170 -22.64 5.86 12.80
N ASN A 171 -21.50 5.90 12.08
CA ASN A 171 -20.17 6.03 12.68
C ASN A 171 -19.88 4.91 13.70
N THR A 172 -20.29 3.68 13.37
CA THR A 172 -20.10 2.50 14.22
C THR A 172 -18.61 2.27 14.44
N ARG A 173 -18.20 2.12 15.70
CA ARG A 173 -16.83 1.75 16.05
C ARG A 173 -16.58 0.29 15.70
N ILE A 174 -15.45 0.02 15.08
CA ILE A 174 -14.98 -1.34 14.80
C ILE A 174 -13.55 -1.50 15.30
N ASP A 175 -13.36 -2.40 16.25
CA ASP A 175 -12.03 -2.87 16.64
C ASP A 175 -11.81 -4.25 16.02
N HIS A 176 -10.87 -4.36 15.10
CA HIS A 176 -10.59 -5.58 14.35
C HIS A 176 -9.18 -6.09 14.65
N ILE A 177 -9.10 -7.22 15.35
CA ILE A 177 -7.85 -7.89 15.67
C ILE A 177 -7.55 -8.91 14.58
N VAL A 178 -6.39 -8.78 13.92
CA VAL A 178 -5.91 -9.68 12.88
C VAL A 178 -4.62 -10.39 13.34
N CYS A 179 -4.48 -11.64 12.94
CA CYS A 179 -3.24 -12.39 13.17
C CYS A 179 -2.30 -12.17 11.98
N LEU A 180 -1.11 -11.66 12.23
CA LEU A 180 -0.06 -11.49 11.23
C LEU A 180 1.02 -12.57 11.38
N SER A 181 1.73 -12.83 10.29
CA SER A 181 2.83 -13.79 10.29
C SER A 181 4.10 -13.14 10.84
N SER A 182 4.69 -13.76 11.87
CA SER A 182 6.02 -13.38 12.39
C SER A 182 7.16 -14.01 11.59
N ASN A 183 6.86 -14.88 10.62
CA ASN A 183 7.87 -15.65 9.92
C ASN A 183 8.08 -15.10 8.49
N PRO A 184 9.25 -14.46 8.20
CA PRO A 184 9.61 -14.05 6.86
C PRO A 184 9.71 -15.23 5.87
N GLU A 185 9.86 -16.48 6.36
CA GLU A 185 9.89 -17.68 5.53
C GLU A 185 8.56 -18.01 4.81
N ASN A 186 7.45 -17.38 5.18
CA ASN A 186 6.21 -17.46 4.39
C ASN A 186 6.34 -16.78 3.01
N VAL A 187 7.40 -16.05 2.76
CA VAL A 187 7.80 -15.56 1.44
C VAL A 187 8.06 -16.72 0.45
N TYR A 188 8.42 -17.92 0.93
CA TYR A 188 8.57 -19.12 0.08
C TYR A 188 7.29 -19.51 -0.70
N ARG A 189 6.12 -19.06 -0.29
CA ARG A 189 4.86 -19.25 -1.04
C ARG A 189 4.57 -18.13 -2.04
N LYS A 190 5.54 -17.26 -2.36
CA LYS A 190 5.38 -16.13 -3.28
C LYS A 190 4.28 -15.13 -2.88
N LYS A 191 3.95 -15.04 -1.57
CA LYS A 191 2.92 -14.14 -1.04
C LYS A 191 3.41 -13.52 0.25
N ASN A 192 3.31 -12.20 0.32
CA ASN A 192 3.50 -11.48 1.57
C ASN A 192 2.15 -11.42 2.30
N TYR A 193 1.92 -12.37 3.20
CA TYR A 193 0.65 -12.52 3.91
C TYR A 193 0.23 -11.23 4.65
N ASN A 194 1.17 -10.55 5.31
CA ASN A 194 0.86 -9.32 6.04
C ASN A 194 0.42 -8.20 5.09
N LEU A 195 1.01 -8.12 3.89
CA LEU A 195 0.61 -7.16 2.87
C LEU A 195 -0.76 -7.50 2.27
N ASP A 196 -1.08 -8.79 2.12
CA ASP A 196 -2.42 -9.23 1.70
C ASP A 196 -3.47 -8.87 2.76
N CYS A 197 -3.17 -9.03 4.07
CA CYS A 197 -4.03 -8.57 5.15
C CYS A 197 -4.25 -7.05 5.08
N LEU A 198 -3.19 -6.27 4.91
CA LEU A 198 -3.29 -4.82 4.75
C LEU A 198 -4.21 -4.46 3.58
N ARG A 199 -4.03 -5.11 2.42
CA ARG A 199 -4.85 -4.90 1.23
C ARG A 199 -6.34 -5.18 1.47
N CYS A 200 -6.66 -6.18 2.27
CA CYS A 200 -8.04 -6.53 2.62
C CYS A 200 -8.71 -5.53 3.56
N VAL A 201 -7.96 -4.92 4.49
CA VAL A 201 -8.53 -3.98 5.47
C VAL A 201 -8.63 -2.54 4.95
N LEU A 202 -7.73 -2.13 4.05
CA LEU A 202 -7.68 -0.75 3.55
C LEU A 202 -9.00 -0.24 2.97
N PRO A 203 -9.76 -1.01 2.16
CA PRO A 203 -11.04 -0.54 1.62
C PRO A 203 -12.05 -0.17 2.71
N LEU A 204 -11.97 -0.79 3.90
CA LEU A 204 -12.91 -0.57 4.98
C LEU A 204 -12.79 0.82 5.62
N TYR A 205 -11.61 1.44 5.53
CA TYR A 205 -11.40 2.82 5.96
C TYR A 205 -12.15 3.86 5.10
N ASN A 206 -12.64 3.47 3.93
CA ASN A 206 -13.41 4.33 3.04
C ASN A 206 -14.91 4.43 3.41
N TYR A 207 -15.38 3.65 4.38
CA TYR A 207 -16.78 3.64 4.81
C TYR A 207 -17.02 4.49 6.07
N ASN A 208 -18.28 4.66 6.44
CA ASN A 208 -18.71 5.45 7.60
C ASN A 208 -18.56 4.66 8.92
N TYR A 209 -17.37 4.09 9.10
CA TYR A 209 -16.96 3.42 10.33
C TYR A 209 -15.84 4.18 11.01
N ASP A 210 -15.83 4.16 12.35
CA ASP A 210 -14.60 4.39 13.12
C ASP A 210 -13.84 3.06 13.19
N TYR A 211 -13.10 2.77 12.11
CA TYR A 211 -12.47 1.47 11.89
C TYR A 211 -11.02 1.47 12.35
N ASN A 212 -10.71 0.59 13.31
CA ASN A 212 -9.41 0.45 13.92
C ASN A 212 -8.91 -0.97 13.77
N THR A 213 -7.70 -1.17 13.23
CA THR A 213 -7.08 -2.48 13.07
C THR A 213 -5.93 -2.68 14.04
N TRP A 214 -5.97 -3.82 14.70
CA TRP A 214 -4.99 -4.27 15.68
C TRP A 214 -4.37 -5.56 15.21
N TYR A 215 -3.15 -5.89 15.62
CA TYR A 215 -2.51 -7.14 15.25
C TYR A 215 -1.75 -7.78 16.40
N TYR A 216 -1.63 -9.09 16.30
CA TYR A 216 -0.65 -9.88 17.03
C TYR A 216 0.05 -10.85 16.09
N TYR A 217 1.26 -11.28 16.45
CA TYR A 217 2.01 -12.22 15.63
C TYR A 217 1.76 -13.66 16.05
N SER A 218 1.58 -14.54 15.04
CA SER A 218 1.62 -15.98 15.23
C SER A 218 2.51 -16.65 14.19
N LYS A 219 3.11 -17.77 14.57
CA LYS A 219 3.97 -18.56 13.68
C LYS A 219 3.22 -19.31 12.58
N ILE A 220 1.92 -19.47 12.75
CA ILE A 220 1.08 -20.25 11.81
C ILE A 220 -0.24 -19.52 11.66
N PRO A 221 -0.71 -19.29 10.43
CA PRO A 221 -2.08 -18.87 10.21
C PRO A 221 -3.01 -19.81 10.99
N VAL A 222 -3.90 -19.24 11.76
CA VAL A 222 -4.87 -19.97 12.60
C VAL A 222 -5.67 -21.00 11.79
N GLN A 223 -5.79 -20.77 10.47
CA GLN A 223 -6.46 -21.62 9.50
C GLN A 223 -5.87 -23.04 9.37
N GLU A 224 -4.59 -23.25 9.65
CA GLU A 224 -3.97 -24.57 9.54
C GLU A 224 -4.08 -25.43 10.82
N LYS A 225 -4.48 -24.82 11.95
CA LYS A 225 -4.62 -25.55 13.21
C LYS A 225 -6.06 -26.05 13.41
N LYS A 226 -6.31 -27.29 13.05
CA LYS A 226 -7.58 -28.00 13.35
C LYS A 226 -7.90 -28.11 14.86
N PHE A 227 -7.03 -27.63 15.74
CA PHE A 227 -7.19 -27.72 17.20
C PHE A 227 -7.82 -26.48 17.85
N GLY A 228 -7.93 -25.34 17.15
CA GLY A 228 -8.73 -24.22 17.60
C GLY A 228 -10.20 -24.46 17.27
N LEU A 229 -11.04 -24.70 18.30
CA LEU A 229 -12.46 -25.02 18.06
C LEU A 229 -13.19 -23.86 17.37
N PHE A 230 -13.06 -22.64 17.90
CA PHE A 230 -13.69 -21.43 17.39
C PHE A 230 -12.69 -20.24 17.47
N PRO A 231 -11.73 -20.17 16.54
CA PRO A 231 -10.72 -19.12 16.60
C PRO A 231 -11.24 -17.76 16.14
N TYR A 232 -12.42 -17.71 15.51
CA TYR A 232 -13.01 -16.49 15.02
C TYR A 232 -14.21 -16.07 15.84
N MET A 233 -14.31 -14.77 16.07
CA MET A 233 -15.32 -14.15 16.89
C MET A 233 -15.74 -12.81 16.27
N VAL A 234 -17.07 -12.60 16.22
CA VAL A 234 -17.69 -11.34 15.82
C VAL A 234 -18.73 -10.98 16.88
N LEU A 235 -18.51 -9.86 17.58
CA LEU A 235 -19.36 -9.38 18.65
C LEU A 235 -20.04 -8.07 18.28
N SER A 236 -21.28 -7.94 18.70
CA SER A 236 -22.03 -6.67 18.71
C SER A 236 -22.56 -6.42 20.12
N SER A 237 -23.29 -5.32 20.32
CA SER A 237 -23.95 -5.02 21.61
C SER A 237 -24.98 -6.06 22.04
N LYS A 238 -25.47 -6.90 21.10
CA LYS A 238 -26.55 -7.86 21.36
C LYS A 238 -26.19 -9.32 21.09
N TYR A 239 -25.19 -9.57 20.26
CA TYR A 239 -24.88 -10.91 19.76
C TYR A 239 -23.40 -11.23 19.84
N ALA A 240 -23.10 -12.50 20.15
CA ALA A 240 -21.80 -13.08 19.95
C ALA A 240 -21.88 -14.20 18.90
N CYS A 241 -21.11 -14.10 17.83
CA CYS A 241 -20.97 -15.12 16.79
C CYS A 241 -19.55 -15.68 16.84
N VAL A 242 -19.41 -17.00 17.07
CA VAL A 242 -18.11 -17.69 17.07
C VAL A 242 -18.08 -18.75 15.99
N LEU A 243 -16.92 -18.83 15.29
CA LEU A 243 -16.80 -19.57 14.05
C LEU A 243 -15.54 -20.43 14.03
N THR A 244 -15.63 -21.59 13.36
CA THR A 244 -14.46 -22.42 13.04
C THR A 244 -13.54 -21.71 12.03
N ALA A 245 -12.28 -22.11 11.97
CA ALA A 245 -11.27 -21.52 11.09
C ALA A 245 -11.64 -21.58 9.60
N ASP A 246 -12.36 -22.62 9.18
CA ASP A 246 -12.86 -22.79 7.80
C ASP A 246 -14.18 -22.05 7.53
N MET A 247 -14.73 -21.36 8.55
CA MET A 247 -16.03 -20.66 8.48
C MET A 247 -17.18 -21.54 7.98
N GLN A 248 -17.15 -22.85 8.32
CA GLN A 248 -18.22 -23.78 7.93
C GLN A 248 -19.10 -24.19 9.10
N LYS A 249 -18.70 -23.88 10.33
CA LYS A 249 -19.45 -24.18 11.54
C LYS A 249 -19.28 -23.08 12.56
N GLY A 250 -20.30 -22.93 13.40
CA GLY A 250 -20.26 -21.97 14.49
C GLY A 250 -21.58 -21.93 15.25
N TYR A 251 -21.71 -20.95 16.08
CA TYR A 251 -22.99 -20.58 16.66
C TYR A 251 -23.07 -19.08 16.92
N ILE A 252 -24.31 -18.58 16.95
CA ILE A 252 -24.61 -17.22 17.37
C ILE A 252 -25.49 -17.28 18.62
N THR A 253 -25.25 -16.39 19.58
CA THR A 253 -25.99 -16.32 20.83
C THR A 253 -26.34 -14.89 21.22
N ALA A 254 -27.51 -14.72 21.85
CA ALA A 254 -27.95 -13.48 22.48
C ALA A 254 -27.97 -13.58 24.01
N LYS A 255 -27.35 -14.59 24.61
CA LYS A 255 -27.30 -14.77 26.08
C LYS A 255 -26.34 -13.76 26.69
N PRO A 256 -26.81 -12.84 27.57
CA PRO A 256 -25.97 -11.76 28.09
C PRO A 256 -24.77 -12.24 28.89
N GLU A 257 -24.91 -13.36 29.63
CA GLU A 257 -23.82 -13.94 30.40
C GLU A 257 -22.69 -14.52 29.51
N ILE A 258 -23.04 -15.07 28.34
CA ILE A 258 -22.08 -15.59 27.38
C ILE A 258 -21.43 -14.43 26.61
N LEU A 259 -22.22 -13.44 26.19
CA LEU A 259 -21.74 -12.27 25.50
C LEU A 259 -20.67 -11.54 26.35
N ARG A 260 -20.92 -11.35 27.66
CA ARG A 260 -19.97 -10.72 28.58
C ARG A 260 -18.63 -11.47 28.66
N ILE A 261 -18.65 -12.79 28.70
CA ILE A 261 -17.43 -13.62 28.69
C ILE A 261 -16.61 -13.37 27.40
N PHE A 262 -17.28 -13.32 26.24
CA PHE A 262 -16.58 -13.07 24.99
C PHE A 262 -16.07 -11.63 24.87
N GLU A 263 -16.79 -10.66 25.44
CA GLU A 263 -16.30 -9.28 25.53
C GLU A 263 -15.03 -9.20 26.39
N GLU A 264 -15.02 -9.84 27.56
CA GLU A 264 -13.83 -9.91 28.44
C GLU A 264 -12.64 -10.53 27.69
N ILE A 265 -12.83 -11.66 27.01
CA ILE A 265 -11.78 -12.32 26.21
C ILE A 265 -11.29 -11.38 25.09
N PHE A 266 -12.19 -10.67 24.42
CA PHE A 266 -11.79 -9.75 23.36
C PHE A 266 -10.95 -8.59 23.88
N GLU A 267 -11.34 -7.99 25.00
CA GLU A 267 -10.60 -6.87 25.61
C GLU A 267 -9.20 -7.34 26.08
N GLU A 268 -9.08 -8.52 26.69
CA GLU A 268 -7.78 -9.12 27.02
C GLU A 268 -6.89 -9.30 25.78
N CYS A 269 -7.45 -9.81 24.67
CA CYS A 269 -6.72 -9.94 23.41
C CYS A 269 -6.34 -8.59 22.81
N LEU A 270 -7.19 -7.57 22.95
CA LEU A 270 -6.95 -6.23 22.46
C LEU A 270 -5.79 -5.55 23.21
N GLU A 271 -5.74 -5.73 24.54
CA GLU A 271 -4.65 -5.22 25.38
C GLU A 271 -3.28 -5.82 25.02
N GLU A 272 -3.25 -7.08 24.58
CA GLU A 272 -2.04 -7.76 24.09
C GLU A 272 -1.69 -7.42 22.62
N SER A 273 -2.60 -6.80 21.89
CA SER A 273 -2.45 -6.46 20.48
C SER A 273 -1.80 -5.08 20.30
N LYS A 274 -1.23 -4.87 19.13
CA LYS A 274 -0.64 -3.57 18.73
C LYS A 274 -1.45 -2.95 17.60
N PRO A 275 -1.51 -1.60 17.50
CA PRO A 275 -2.11 -0.95 16.36
C PRO A 275 -1.39 -1.37 15.06
N MET A 276 -2.14 -1.76 14.03
CA MET A 276 -1.61 -2.07 12.71
C MET A 276 -1.63 -0.83 11.83
N ILE A 277 -2.80 -0.20 11.78
CA ILE A 277 -3.06 1.00 11.03
C ILE A 277 -4.18 1.79 11.70
N ARG A 278 -4.06 3.11 11.73
CA ARG A 278 -5.09 4.00 12.25
C ARG A 278 -5.29 5.21 11.35
N ARG A 279 -6.49 5.75 11.35
CA ARG A 279 -6.82 6.96 10.62
C ARG A 279 -6.22 8.18 11.31
N ILE A 280 -5.65 9.08 10.53
CA ILE A 280 -5.28 10.43 10.94
C ILE A 280 -6.48 11.33 10.63
N THR A 281 -6.99 12.04 11.63
CA THR A 281 -8.29 12.72 11.54
C THR A 281 -8.18 14.22 11.27
N ASP A 282 -7.07 14.84 11.64
CA ASP A 282 -6.86 16.28 11.49
C ASP A 282 -5.41 16.65 11.12
N LEU A 283 -5.19 17.91 10.79
CA LEU A 283 -3.88 18.41 10.36
C LEU A 283 -2.85 18.41 11.49
N ASP A 284 -3.26 18.69 12.73
CA ASP A 284 -2.34 18.73 13.87
C ASP A 284 -1.79 17.33 14.13
N GLU A 285 -2.64 16.31 14.08
CA GLU A 285 -2.22 14.91 14.16
C GLU A 285 -1.31 14.51 12.99
N GLN A 286 -1.61 15.00 11.78
CA GLN A 286 -0.76 14.74 10.60
C GLN A 286 0.65 15.33 10.80
N PHE A 287 0.76 16.55 11.32
CA PHE A 287 2.06 17.16 11.61
C PHE A 287 2.80 16.40 12.73
N GLU A 288 2.08 15.96 13.78
CA GLU A 288 2.68 15.17 14.86
C GLU A 288 3.27 13.86 14.33
N VAL A 289 2.49 13.12 13.54
CA VAL A 289 2.92 11.83 12.95
C VAL A 289 4.09 12.03 12.00
N THR A 290 4.03 13.05 11.13
CA THR A 290 5.16 13.37 10.25
C THR A 290 6.38 13.75 11.06
N GLY A 291 6.22 14.56 12.10
CA GLY A 291 7.31 14.90 13.02
C GLY A 291 7.96 13.68 13.69
N LYS A 292 7.18 12.64 14.02
CA LYS A 292 7.72 11.36 14.52
C LYS A 292 8.57 10.64 13.46
N ILE A 293 8.10 10.62 12.21
CA ILE A 293 8.83 10.02 11.08
C ILE A 293 10.16 10.77 10.84
N LEU A 294 10.13 12.11 10.83
CA LEU A 294 11.29 12.95 10.55
C LEU A 294 12.34 12.98 11.68
N LYS A 295 11.93 12.78 12.92
CA LYS A 295 12.85 12.71 14.08
C LYS A 295 13.67 11.42 14.10
N ASN A 296 13.29 10.44 13.33
CA ASN A 296 14.06 9.21 13.22
C ASN A 296 15.40 9.52 12.53
N LYS A 297 16.51 9.01 13.08
CA LYS A 297 17.86 9.23 12.53
C LYS A 297 18.10 8.47 11.23
N ASP A 298 17.19 7.56 10.89
CA ASP A 298 17.25 6.79 9.65
C ASP A 298 16.71 7.63 8.48
N GLN A 299 17.21 7.36 7.29
CA GLN A 299 16.72 7.95 6.05
C GLN A 299 15.21 7.67 5.90
N VAL A 300 14.45 8.67 5.51
CA VAL A 300 13.02 8.56 5.23
C VAL A 300 12.82 8.37 3.72
N GLN A 301 11.92 7.46 3.34
CA GLN A 301 11.52 7.24 1.95
C GLN A 301 10.16 7.88 1.71
N SER A 302 10.06 8.76 0.72
CA SER A 302 8.80 9.35 0.25
C SER A 302 8.54 8.90 -1.18
N PHE A 303 7.49 8.10 -1.38
CA PHE A 303 7.09 7.56 -2.67
C PHE A 303 5.70 8.10 -3.02
N GLN A 304 5.64 8.98 -4.00
CA GLN A 304 4.39 9.59 -4.46
C GLN A 304 4.49 9.94 -5.95
N MET A 305 3.42 9.73 -6.70
CA MET A 305 3.45 9.96 -8.14
C MET A 305 3.45 11.45 -8.49
N THR A 306 2.81 12.30 -7.71
CA THR A 306 2.88 13.77 -7.83
C THR A 306 4.03 14.33 -6.99
N PRO A 307 4.71 15.42 -7.43
CA PRO A 307 5.83 15.95 -6.66
C PRO A 307 5.40 16.51 -5.30
N CYS A 308 6.15 16.19 -4.23
CA CYS A 308 6.02 16.86 -2.95
C CYS A 308 6.65 18.26 -3.06
N LEU A 309 5.83 19.27 -2.96
CA LEU A 309 6.28 20.67 -3.09
C LEU A 309 6.59 21.33 -1.74
N THR A 310 6.17 20.71 -0.64
CA THR A 310 6.32 21.27 0.71
C THR A 310 7.74 21.80 1.01
N PRO A 311 8.84 21.13 0.60
CA PRO A 311 10.18 21.62 0.90
C PRO A 311 10.58 22.91 0.15
N VAL A 312 9.86 23.27 -0.91
CA VAL A 312 10.16 24.45 -1.76
C VAL A 312 9.09 25.54 -1.69
N LEU A 313 8.00 25.28 -0.93
CA LEU A 313 6.97 26.29 -0.75
C LEU A 313 7.46 27.39 0.20
N THR A 314 7.28 28.64 -0.18
CA THR A 314 7.70 29.81 0.58
C THR A 314 6.51 30.54 1.19
N GLU A 315 6.76 31.40 2.19
CA GLU A 315 5.73 32.27 2.79
C GLU A 315 4.99 33.09 1.72
N GLN A 316 5.69 33.60 0.72
CA GLN A 316 5.10 34.37 -0.39
C GLN A 316 4.10 33.52 -1.20
N ILE A 317 4.41 32.25 -1.46
CA ILE A 317 3.49 31.32 -2.15
C ILE A 317 2.27 31.05 -1.26
N TYR A 318 2.47 30.82 0.03
CA TYR A 318 1.34 30.64 0.97
C TYR A 318 0.45 31.92 1.02
N GLU A 319 1.05 33.10 1.10
CA GLU A 319 0.30 34.37 1.12
C GLU A 319 -0.46 34.62 -0.18
N LYS A 320 0.11 34.20 -1.34
CA LYS A 320 -0.51 34.40 -2.64
C LYS A 320 -1.70 33.47 -2.85
N TYR A 321 -1.60 32.21 -2.46
CA TYR A 321 -2.54 31.18 -2.88
C TYR A 321 -3.48 30.65 -1.79
N LEU A 322 -3.14 30.70 -0.50
CA LEU A 322 -4.09 30.34 0.56
C LEU A 322 -5.24 31.33 0.61
N LYS A 323 -6.46 30.81 0.64
CA LYS A 323 -7.69 31.61 0.67
C LYS A 323 -7.70 32.59 1.84
N LYS A 324 -8.12 33.82 1.59
CA LYS A 324 -8.07 34.91 2.58
C LYS A 324 -9.04 34.72 3.74
N GLU A 325 -10.12 33.98 3.48
CA GLU A 325 -11.23 33.74 4.42
C GLU A 325 -10.92 32.64 5.43
N LEU A 326 -9.76 31.98 5.35
CA LEU A 326 -9.41 30.89 6.26
C LEU A 326 -9.25 31.40 7.71
N PRO A 327 -9.94 30.76 8.66
CA PRO A 327 -9.75 31.07 10.09
C PRO A 327 -8.31 30.80 10.51
N GLY A 328 -7.68 31.77 11.18
CA GLY A 328 -6.30 31.60 11.66
C GLY A 328 -5.23 31.47 10.58
N ARG A 329 -5.50 32.03 9.39
CA ARG A 329 -4.62 31.97 8.19
C ARG A 329 -3.15 32.30 8.48
N GLU A 330 -2.87 33.36 9.22
CA GLU A 330 -1.49 33.76 9.57
C GLU A 330 -0.77 32.67 10.39
N LYS A 331 -1.46 32.12 11.37
CA LYS A 331 -0.91 31.00 12.18
C LYS A 331 -0.69 29.76 11.32
N LEU A 332 -1.61 29.47 10.39
CA LEU A 332 -1.48 28.37 9.45
C LEU A 332 -0.23 28.55 8.55
N ILE A 333 -0.02 29.75 8.00
CA ILE A 333 1.17 30.07 7.20
C ILE A 333 2.46 29.84 8.00
N GLN A 334 2.53 30.34 9.23
CA GLN A 334 3.70 30.14 10.09
C GLN A 334 3.96 28.66 10.37
N THR A 335 2.90 27.89 10.64
CA THR A 335 2.99 26.45 10.86
C THR A 335 3.51 25.73 9.61
N LEU A 336 2.98 26.05 8.44
CA LEU A 336 3.38 25.45 7.17
C LEU A 336 4.84 25.80 6.81
N CYS A 337 5.28 27.04 7.03
CA CYS A 337 6.66 27.45 6.86
C CYS A 337 7.61 26.67 7.77
N THR A 338 7.27 26.57 9.07
CA THR A 338 8.06 25.80 10.04
C THR A 338 8.16 24.33 9.63
N TYR A 339 7.04 23.73 9.24
CA TYR A 339 6.97 22.36 8.77
C TYR A 339 7.81 22.13 7.49
N GLY A 340 7.74 23.05 6.52
CA GLY A 340 8.56 23.00 5.32
C GLY A 340 10.06 23.03 5.61
N GLU A 341 10.49 23.88 6.56
CA GLU A 341 11.88 23.93 6.99
C GLU A 341 12.35 22.68 7.73
N GLU A 342 11.49 22.05 8.52
CA GLU A 342 11.79 20.76 9.17
C GLU A 342 11.97 19.65 8.13
N ILE A 343 11.08 19.58 7.14
CA ILE A 343 11.16 18.63 6.03
C ILE A 343 12.45 18.84 5.23
N LYS A 344 12.80 20.06 4.91
CA LYS A 344 13.99 20.40 4.15
C LYS A 344 15.31 20.01 4.85
N ARG A 345 15.31 20.04 6.18
CA ARG A 345 16.46 19.63 7.01
C ARG A 345 16.57 18.12 7.23
N SER A 346 15.55 17.38 6.85
CA SER A 346 15.48 15.94 7.06
C SER A 346 16.08 15.17 5.87
N ASP A 347 16.71 14.03 6.12
CA ASP A 347 17.25 13.16 5.07
C ASP A 347 16.12 12.34 4.44
N ILE A 348 15.40 12.97 3.51
CA ILE A 348 14.29 12.33 2.79
C ILE A 348 14.70 12.04 1.36
N GLN A 349 14.56 10.79 0.96
CA GLN A 349 14.64 10.38 -0.44
C GLN A 349 13.25 10.45 -1.07
N TYR A 350 13.08 11.37 -2.01
CA TYR A 350 11.83 11.49 -2.75
C TYR A 350 11.85 10.68 -4.04
N VAL A 351 10.75 9.99 -4.31
CA VAL A 351 10.47 9.35 -5.61
C VAL A 351 9.16 9.90 -6.13
N THR A 352 9.19 10.51 -7.31
CA THR A 352 8.01 11.03 -8.00
C THR A 352 8.02 10.58 -9.47
N SER A 353 7.01 10.97 -10.26
CA SER A 353 6.94 10.62 -11.67
C SER A 353 6.90 11.85 -12.59
N LEU A 354 7.43 11.68 -13.80
CA LEU A 354 7.34 12.71 -14.84
C LEU A 354 5.88 13.03 -15.19
N GLU A 355 5.00 12.03 -15.14
CA GLU A 355 3.57 12.23 -15.38
C GLU A 355 2.91 13.05 -14.27
N GLY A 356 3.29 12.82 -13.00
CA GLY A 356 2.84 13.65 -11.88
C GLY A 356 3.30 15.10 -11.99
N ILE A 357 4.54 15.32 -12.45
CA ILE A 357 5.03 16.68 -12.74
C ILE A 357 4.20 17.34 -13.84
N LYS A 358 3.92 16.64 -14.95
CA LYS A 358 3.05 17.12 -16.03
C LYS A 358 1.67 17.50 -15.53
N ARG A 359 1.08 16.63 -14.68
CA ARG A 359 -0.24 16.90 -14.11
C ARG A 359 -0.24 18.15 -13.25
N PHE A 360 0.77 18.34 -12.38
CA PHE A 360 0.91 19.55 -11.58
C PHE A 360 1.09 20.79 -12.47
N LEU A 361 1.98 20.75 -13.46
CA LEU A 361 2.17 21.86 -14.40
C LEU A 361 0.88 22.21 -15.14
N LYS A 362 0.06 21.22 -15.50
CA LYS A 362 -1.21 21.46 -16.18
C LYS A 362 -2.29 22.06 -15.27
N THR A 363 -2.38 21.58 -14.03
CA THR A 363 -3.51 21.91 -13.14
C THR A 363 -3.20 22.99 -12.11
N GLY A 364 -1.95 23.11 -11.66
CA GLY A 364 -1.54 23.94 -10.52
C GLY A 364 -2.05 23.43 -9.18
N ILE A 365 -2.54 22.17 -9.14
CA ILE A 365 -3.09 21.58 -7.93
C ILE A 365 -1.97 20.84 -7.16
N ILE A 366 -1.81 21.21 -5.87
CA ILE A 366 -0.94 20.53 -4.94
C ILE A 366 -1.72 19.40 -4.31
N SER A 367 -1.43 18.15 -4.70
CA SER A 367 -2.21 16.97 -4.28
C SER A 367 -2.15 16.67 -2.78
N GLU A 368 -1.18 17.23 -2.07
CA GLU A 368 -1.02 17.06 -0.61
C GLU A 368 -1.99 17.93 0.19
N TRP A 369 -2.56 18.95 -0.43
CA TRP A 369 -3.41 19.92 0.24
C TRP A 369 -4.89 19.74 -0.10
N PRO A 370 -5.78 19.95 0.88
CA PRO A 370 -7.19 20.03 0.60
C PRO A 370 -7.49 21.20 -0.36
N PRO A 371 -8.22 20.96 -1.46
CA PRO A 371 -8.47 21.99 -2.48
C PRO A 371 -9.30 23.18 -1.95
N GLU A 372 -9.95 23.01 -0.80
CA GLU A 372 -10.72 24.06 -0.14
C GLU A 372 -9.83 25.16 0.46
N LEU A 373 -8.55 24.85 0.72
CA LEU A 373 -7.64 25.76 1.43
C LEU A 373 -6.99 26.80 0.53
N TYR A 374 -6.88 26.54 -0.79
CA TYR A 374 -6.08 27.36 -1.69
C TYR A 374 -6.65 27.44 -3.09
N ASP A 375 -6.19 28.39 -3.87
CA ASP A 375 -6.47 28.50 -5.29
C ASP A 375 -5.35 27.85 -6.12
N PRO A 376 -5.66 27.22 -7.29
CA PRO A 376 -4.64 26.62 -8.14
C PRO A 376 -3.55 27.62 -8.52
N LEU A 377 -2.30 27.18 -8.49
CA LEU A 377 -1.14 28.03 -8.74
C LEU A 377 -1.12 28.51 -10.20
N GLU A 378 -0.57 29.71 -10.43
CA GLU A 378 -0.31 30.25 -11.75
C GLU A 378 0.87 29.54 -12.43
N MET A 379 0.93 29.57 -13.76
CA MET A 379 1.89 28.79 -14.55
C MET A 379 3.35 29.12 -14.21
N ASP A 380 3.69 30.38 -14.06
CA ASP A 380 5.07 30.80 -13.78
C ASP A 380 5.54 30.26 -12.42
N ASP A 381 4.68 30.30 -11.40
CA ASP A 381 4.99 29.76 -10.08
C ASP A 381 5.09 28.23 -10.10
N ARG A 382 4.25 27.55 -10.90
CA ARG A 382 4.35 26.08 -11.07
C ARG A 382 5.71 25.67 -11.60
N ILE A 383 6.17 26.35 -12.64
CA ILE A 383 7.44 26.06 -13.29
C ILE A 383 8.60 26.37 -12.35
N GLN A 384 8.52 27.51 -11.65
CA GLN A 384 9.56 27.89 -10.70
C GLN A 384 9.68 26.88 -9.56
N LEU A 385 8.57 26.45 -8.98
CA LEU A 385 8.58 25.46 -7.90
C LEU A 385 9.16 24.10 -8.35
N ILE A 386 8.87 23.64 -9.57
CA ILE A 386 9.49 22.43 -10.10
C ILE A 386 11.00 22.61 -10.31
N LYS A 387 11.44 23.78 -10.81
CA LYS A 387 12.86 24.10 -10.95
C LYS A 387 13.56 24.13 -9.58
N ASP A 388 12.93 24.77 -8.59
CA ASP A 388 13.46 24.85 -7.24
C ASP A 388 13.56 23.46 -6.58
N LEU A 389 12.60 22.61 -6.84
CA LEU A 389 12.59 21.24 -6.30
C LEU A 389 13.71 20.37 -6.90
N ILE A 390 14.02 20.53 -8.19
CA ILE A 390 14.89 19.60 -8.92
C ILE A 390 16.33 20.13 -9.06
N PHE A 391 16.50 21.43 -9.31
CA PHE A 391 17.78 22.00 -9.70
C PHE A 391 18.42 22.92 -8.65
N SER A 392 17.69 23.28 -7.57
CA SER A 392 18.27 24.10 -6.51
C SER A 392 19.20 23.27 -5.63
N ASP A 393 20.30 23.88 -5.18
CA ASP A 393 21.23 23.27 -4.20
C ASP A 393 20.65 23.36 -2.78
N ASN A 394 19.46 22.77 -2.61
CA ASN A 394 18.65 22.82 -1.38
C ASN A 394 18.73 21.53 -0.56
N GLY A 395 19.60 20.58 -0.95
CA GLY A 395 19.78 19.31 -0.27
C GLY A 395 18.65 18.28 -0.47
N ILE A 396 17.67 18.57 -1.34
CA ILE A 396 16.55 17.65 -1.62
C ILE A 396 17.04 16.53 -2.54
N ASN A 397 16.91 15.28 -2.05
CA ASN A 397 17.25 14.10 -2.84
C ASN A 397 15.99 13.58 -3.55
N ILE A 398 15.82 13.90 -4.84
CA ILE A 398 14.66 13.52 -5.64
C ILE A 398 15.04 12.65 -6.83
N ARG A 399 14.29 11.57 -7.05
CA ARG A 399 14.36 10.72 -8.23
C ARG A 399 13.04 10.74 -8.99
N ILE A 400 13.09 10.90 -10.30
CA ILE A 400 11.91 11.10 -11.14
C ILE A 400 11.75 9.91 -12.08
N LEU A 401 10.71 9.11 -11.87
CA LEU A 401 10.38 7.97 -12.71
C LEU A 401 9.94 8.43 -14.11
N LYS A 402 10.48 7.83 -15.17
CA LYS A 402 10.09 8.06 -16.58
C LYS A 402 8.65 7.67 -16.85
N LYS A 403 8.16 6.62 -16.18
CA LYS A 403 6.80 6.11 -16.26
C LYS A 403 6.28 5.87 -14.85
N THR A 404 4.98 6.01 -14.67
CA THR A 404 4.33 5.60 -13.42
C THR A 404 4.53 4.10 -13.20
N VAL A 405 4.68 3.68 -11.96
CA VAL A 405 4.74 2.27 -11.58
C VAL A 405 3.30 1.73 -11.60
N GLY A 406 2.82 1.30 -12.77
CA GLY A 406 1.46 0.78 -12.96
C GLY A 406 0.39 1.84 -13.31
N ASN A 407 -0.84 1.40 -13.52
CA ASN A 407 -2.00 2.28 -13.70
C ASN A 407 -2.51 2.72 -12.33
N PHE A 408 -1.97 3.81 -11.81
CA PHE A 408 -2.48 4.41 -10.60
C PHE A 408 -3.65 5.32 -10.94
N ASP A 409 -4.87 4.81 -10.83
CA ASP A 409 -6.08 5.64 -10.81
C ASP A 409 -6.27 6.33 -9.45
N ALA A 410 -5.67 5.79 -8.40
CA ALA A 410 -5.65 6.40 -7.08
C ALA A 410 -4.28 7.03 -6.81
N GLU A 411 -4.27 8.29 -6.39
CA GLU A 411 -3.05 8.91 -5.89
C GLU A 411 -2.69 8.27 -4.56
N ILE A 412 -1.68 7.39 -4.58
CA ILE A 412 -1.11 6.81 -3.39
C ILE A 412 0.13 7.60 -3.03
N TYR A 413 0.18 8.04 -1.80
CA TYR A 413 1.34 8.64 -1.18
C TYR A 413 1.82 7.75 -0.03
N LEU A 414 3.09 7.43 -0.02
CA LEU A 414 3.75 6.72 1.06
C LEU A 414 4.92 7.55 1.57
N CYS A 415 4.94 7.84 2.85
CA CYS A 415 6.11 8.36 3.55
C CYS A 415 6.46 7.36 4.66
N VAL A 416 7.66 6.79 4.62
CA VAL A 416 8.01 5.67 5.51
C VAL A 416 9.42 5.80 6.06
N SER A 417 9.56 5.59 7.36
CA SER A 417 10.77 5.26 8.08
C SER A 417 10.73 3.80 8.53
N ARG A 418 11.70 3.35 9.30
CA ARG A 418 11.70 1.98 9.83
C ARG A 418 10.74 1.78 11.00
N GLU A 419 10.25 2.85 11.62
CA GLU A 419 9.39 2.79 12.81
C GLU A 419 7.95 3.24 12.55
N TYR A 420 7.76 4.17 11.61
CA TYR A 420 6.45 4.75 11.29
C TYR A 420 6.29 4.98 9.80
N GLY A 421 5.06 4.92 9.34
CA GLY A 421 4.72 5.26 7.96
C GLY A 421 3.38 5.97 7.86
N ILE A 422 3.23 6.78 6.82
CA ILE A 422 1.97 7.37 6.42
C ILE A 422 1.62 6.85 5.03
N LEU A 423 0.43 6.28 4.91
CA LEU A 423 -0.23 5.99 3.65
C LEU A 423 -1.34 7.01 3.43
N LYS A 424 -1.31 7.68 2.28
CA LYS A 424 -2.39 8.59 1.89
C LYS A 424 -3.01 8.10 0.59
N PHE A 425 -4.33 8.09 0.57
CA PHE A 425 -5.12 7.76 -0.61
C PHE A 425 -6.06 8.91 -0.93
N ILE A 426 -6.19 9.23 -2.21
CA ILE A 426 -7.27 10.09 -2.69
C ILE A 426 -8.38 9.18 -3.17
N VAL A 427 -9.58 9.38 -2.63
CA VAL A 427 -10.80 8.69 -3.03
C VAL A 427 -11.56 9.61 -3.97
N PRO A 428 -11.42 9.44 -5.32
CA PRO A 428 -11.97 10.39 -6.29
C PRO A 428 -13.49 10.54 -6.19
N GLU A 429 -14.19 9.42 -5.95
CA GLU A 429 -15.66 9.38 -5.86
C GLU A 429 -16.23 10.20 -4.71
N LYS A 430 -15.47 10.35 -3.62
CA LYS A 430 -15.87 11.09 -2.42
C LYS A 430 -15.17 12.45 -2.29
N GLN A 431 -14.26 12.77 -3.19
CA GLN A 431 -13.36 13.93 -3.09
C GLN A 431 -12.67 14.02 -1.71
N MET A 432 -12.39 12.87 -1.11
CA MET A 432 -11.86 12.75 0.25
C MET A 432 -10.42 12.22 0.21
N GLN A 433 -9.59 12.77 1.08
CA GLN A 433 -8.26 12.26 1.34
C GLN A 433 -8.31 11.36 2.58
N LEU A 434 -7.84 10.14 2.44
CA LEU A 434 -7.70 9.19 3.55
C LEU A 434 -6.24 9.15 3.97
N HIS A 435 -5.95 9.58 5.19
CA HIS A 435 -4.61 9.56 5.78
C HIS A 435 -4.55 8.46 6.83
N LEU A 436 -3.61 7.56 6.68
CA LEU A 436 -3.46 6.39 7.55
C LEU A 436 -2.04 6.32 8.09
N MET A 437 -1.90 6.22 9.40
CA MET A 437 -0.63 5.90 10.04
C MET A 437 -0.43 4.39 10.07
N LEU A 438 0.72 3.93 9.62
CA LEU A 438 1.14 2.52 9.61
C LEU A 438 2.19 2.31 10.69
N GLU A 439 1.99 1.30 11.54
CA GLU A 439 2.83 1.02 12.70
C GLU A 439 3.38 -0.44 12.73
N GLU A 440 2.91 -1.32 11.84
CA GLU A 440 3.37 -2.71 11.79
C GLU A 440 4.77 -2.80 11.14
N THR A 441 5.74 -3.31 11.90
CA THR A 441 7.17 -3.27 11.54
C THR A 441 7.54 -4.07 10.29
N GLY A 442 6.86 -5.18 10.00
CA GLY A 442 7.11 -5.99 8.81
C GLY A 442 6.65 -5.32 7.52
N LEU A 443 5.50 -4.62 7.58
CA LEU A 443 5.00 -3.80 6.49
C LEU A 443 5.88 -2.57 6.26
N LEU A 444 6.26 -1.87 7.34
CA LEU A 444 7.18 -0.73 7.26
C LEU A 444 8.50 -1.14 6.60
N PHE A 445 9.08 -2.25 7.04
CA PHE A 445 10.29 -2.79 6.44
C PHE A 445 10.11 -3.12 4.95
N SER A 446 8.98 -3.73 4.59
CA SER A 446 8.69 -4.11 3.19
C SER A 446 8.58 -2.89 2.29
N PHE A 447 7.87 -1.85 2.73
CA PHE A 447 7.74 -0.59 2.00
C PHE A 447 9.04 0.19 1.92
N PHE A 448 9.77 0.28 3.03
CA PHE A 448 11.06 0.96 3.09
C PHE A 448 12.08 0.30 2.14
N ASP A 449 12.24 -1.03 2.23
CA ASP A 449 13.13 -1.82 1.37
C ASP A 449 12.75 -1.68 -0.12
N PHE A 450 11.48 -1.65 -0.44
CA PHE A 450 11.02 -1.41 -1.81
C PHE A 450 11.48 -0.03 -2.31
N CYS A 451 11.21 1.03 -1.57
CA CYS A 451 11.57 2.40 -1.97
C CYS A 451 13.09 2.59 -2.07
N GLU A 452 13.85 2.10 -1.08
CA GLU A 452 15.31 2.19 -1.05
C GLU A 452 15.96 1.49 -2.26
N ASN A 453 15.39 0.37 -2.68
CA ASN A 453 15.92 -0.47 -3.75
C ASN A 453 15.22 -0.29 -5.11
N LEU A 454 14.45 0.76 -5.30
CA LEU A 454 14.00 1.22 -6.62
C LEU A 454 15.22 1.74 -7.40
N SER A 455 16.03 0.85 -7.93
CA SER A 455 17.41 1.17 -8.36
C SER A 455 17.76 0.78 -9.78
N THR A 456 16.85 0.92 -10.73
CA THR A 456 17.29 0.85 -12.11
C THR A 456 17.41 2.25 -12.69
N GLU A 457 18.63 2.67 -12.99
CA GLU A 457 18.93 3.96 -13.67
C GLU A 457 18.06 4.17 -14.91
N GLN A 458 17.68 3.09 -15.61
CA GLN A 458 16.78 3.14 -16.76
C GLN A 458 15.34 3.54 -16.42
N MET A 459 14.92 3.43 -15.16
CA MET A 459 13.57 3.84 -14.74
C MET A 459 13.48 5.33 -14.41
N PHE A 460 14.60 6.01 -14.17
CA PHE A 460 14.63 7.40 -13.76
C PHE A 460 15.08 8.32 -14.89
N SER A 461 14.52 9.54 -14.92
CA SER A 461 14.94 10.59 -15.82
C SER A 461 16.24 11.23 -15.36
N SER A 462 17.12 11.54 -16.28
CA SER A 462 18.31 12.37 -15.98
C SER A 462 17.92 13.85 -15.82
N SER A 463 18.79 14.62 -15.19
CA SER A 463 18.57 16.07 -15.03
C SER A 463 18.41 16.77 -16.40
N GLU A 464 19.21 16.37 -17.40
CA GLU A 464 19.14 16.92 -18.74
C GLU A 464 17.82 16.58 -19.45
N GLU A 465 17.31 15.35 -19.25
CA GLU A 465 15.99 14.96 -19.80
C GLU A 465 14.86 15.82 -19.23
N ILE A 466 14.96 16.13 -17.92
CA ILE A 466 13.93 16.95 -17.24
C ILE A 466 14.04 18.42 -17.63
N GLU A 467 15.25 18.96 -17.74
CA GLU A 467 15.47 20.33 -18.18
C GLU A 467 14.92 20.54 -19.58
N SER A 468 15.27 19.68 -20.52
CA SER A 468 14.73 19.69 -21.89
C SER A 468 13.21 19.56 -21.90
N PHE A 469 12.63 18.74 -21.02
CA PHE A 469 11.18 18.64 -20.91
C PHE A 469 10.54 19.97 -20.45
N LEU A 470 11.09 20.62 -19.41
CA LEU A 470 10.55 21.89 -18.89
C LEU A 470 10.68 23.03 -19.92
N GLU A 471 11.77 23.11 -20.66
CA GLU A 471 11.95 24.08 -21.74
C GLU A 471 10.90 23.89 -22.85
N ASN A 472 10.69 22.65 -23.29
CA ASN A 472 9.68 22.33 -24.30
C ASN A 472 8.27 22.63 -23.80
N TRP A 473 7.98 22.41 -22.52
CA TRP A 473 6.70 22.72 -21.90
C TRP A 473 6.43 24.23 -21.93
N GLN A 474 7.41 25.04 -21.53
CA GLN A 474 7.30 26.51 -21.59
C GLN A 474 7.07 27.05 -23.00
N LEU A 475 7.70 26.45 -24.02
CA LEU A 475 7.52 26.81 -25.40
C LEU A 475 6.13 26.45 -25.94
N SER A 476 5.62 25.28 -25.58
CA SER A 476 4.29 24.83 -26.03
C SER A 476 3.14 25.69 -25.48
N GLU A 477 3.25 26.13 -24.24
CA GLU A 477 2.24 27.00 -23.61
C GLU A 477 2.27 28.45 -24.19
N LYS A 478 3.46 28.96 -24.52
CA LYS A 478 3.59 30.30 -25.18
C LYS A 478 3.01 30.33 -26.58
N VAL A 479 2.79 29.22 -27.25
CA VAL A 479 2.19 29.12 -28.60
C VAL A 479 0.66 29.02 -28.52
N LEU A 480 0.09 28.74 -27.35
CA LEU A 480 -1.37 28.61 -27.12
C LEU A 480 -2.03 29.92 -26.67
N PHE A 481 -1.24 30.97 -26.38
CA PHE A 481 -1.66 32.33 -26.09
C PHE A 481 -1.11 33.29 -27.15
#